data_8088336f787b9f43f82bee28a5c1c801
#
_entry.id   8088336f787b9f43f82bee28a5c1c801
#
_cell.length_a   1.000
_cell.length_b   1.000
_cell.length_c   1.000
_cell.angle_alpha   90.00
_cell.angle_beta   90.00
_cell.angle_gamma   90.00
#
_symmetry.space_group_name_H-M   'P 1'
#
loop_
_entity.id
_entity.type
_entity.pdbx_description
1 polymer ?
#
loop_
_entity_poly.entity_id
_entity_poly.type
_entity_poly.pdbx_seq_one_letter_code
_entity_poly.pdbx_strand_id
1 'polypeptide(L)'
;MRIDMIPVGDDPPNSLNVIIEVPVGGEPVKYEFDKKSGALFVDRILHTPMRYPANYGFIPHTLSPDGDPLDALVIARSPFIPGCVVRVRPIGVLKLEDEAGGDEKLITVPVDTTFPYYTDVGERSDLPSIVLAQIEHFFTHYKDLEPEKWVRIGNWGDAEEARKIVIEAIEAAKTHKPE
;
A
#
# COMPACT_ATOMS: atom_id res chain seq x y z
N MET A 1 -12.22 -1.06 14.39
CA MET A 1 -12.93 -1.44 13.14
C MET A 1 -12.93 -2.96 12.99
N ARG A 2 -13.94 -3.56 12.37
CA ARG A 2 -13.98 -5.01 12.09
C ARG A 2 -13.29 -5.27 10.74
N ILE A 3 -11.94 -5.29 10.75
CA ILE A 3 -11.11 -5.51 9.55
C ILE A 3 -11.42 -6.86 8.91
N ASP A 4 -11.67 -7.88 9.73
CA ASP A 4 -12.03 -9.23 9.33
C ASP A 4 -13.32 -9.31 8.49
N MET A 5 -14.19 -8.30 8.57
CA MET A 5 -15.45 -8.24 7.84
C MET A 5 -15.34 -7.44 6.51
N ILE A 6 -14.20 -6.80 6.24
CA ILE A 6 -14.01 -6.04 5.01
C ILE A 6 -13.46 -7.00 3.95
N PRO A 7 -14.18 -7.25 2.85
CA PRO A 7 -13.70 -8.16 1.81
C PRO A 7 -12.47 -7.60 1.10
N VAL A 8 -11.69 -8.47 0.48
CA VAL A 8 -10.51 -8.10 -0.32
C VAL A 8 -10.86 -7.16 -1.48
N GLY A 9 -12.06 -7.24 -1.99
CA GLY A 9 -12.58 -6.43 -3.09
C GLY A 9 -13.79 -7.08 -3.74
N ASP A 10 -14.39 -6.41 -4.70
CA ASP A 10 -15.57 -6.94 -5.42
C ASP A 10 -15.17 -7.86 -6.58
N ASP A 11 -14.00 -7.64 -7.20
CA ASP A 11 -13.48 -8.39 -8.35
C ASP A 11 -11.94 -8.49 -8.29
N PRO A 12 -11.37 -9.21 -7.29
CA PRO A 12 -9.93 -9.38 -7.21
C PRO A 12 -9.39 -10.22 -8.39
N PRO A 13 -8.25 -9.84 -8.99
CA PRO A 13 -7.34 -8.75 -8.61
C PRO A 13 -7.64 -7.39 -9.27
N ASN A 14 -8.75 -7.24 -10.00
CA ASN A 14 -9.02 -6.04 -10.79
C ASN A 14 -9.66 -4.91 -9.98
N SER A 15 -10.41 -5.23 -8.94
CA SER A 15 -11.05 -4.27 -8.03
C SER A 15 -10.85 -4.73 -6.58
N LEU A 16 -10.12 -3.93 -5.82
CA LEU A 16 -9.66 -4.23 -4.47
C LEU A 16 -10.13 -3.18 -3.49
N ASN A 17 -10.24 -3.55 -2.21
CA ASN A 17 -10.43 -2.62 -1.11
C ASN A 17 -9.09 -2.36 -0.42
N VAL A 18 -8.73 -1.08 -0.24
CA VAL A 18 -7.59 -0.66 0.57
C VAL A 18 -8.11 0.02 1.83
N ILE A 19 -7.65 -0.42 2.98
CA ILE A 19 -7.89 0.22 4.27
C ILE A 19 -6.77 1.22 4.46
N ILE A 20 -7.11 2.51 4.53
CA ILE A 20 -6.13 3.59 4.64
C ILE A 20 -5.61 3.71 6.08
N GLU A 21 -4.30 3.79 6.23
CA GLU A 21 -3.61 4.03 7.49
C GLU A 21 -2.98 5.42 7.55
N VAL A 22 -2.34 5.85 6.45
CA VAL A 22 -1.62 7.13 6.40
C VAL A 22 -2.10 7.97 5.22
N PRO A 23 -2.53 9.22 5.45
CA PRO A 23 -2.96 10.10 4.37
C PRO A 23 -1.77 10.66 3.58
N VAL A 24 -1.97 10.90 2.28
CA VAL A 24 -0.98 11.61 1.46
C VAL A 24 -0.64 12.98 2.05
N GLY A 25 0.66 13.30 2.13
CA GLY A 25 1.14 14.60 2.61
C GLY A 25 0.83 14.92 4.08
N GLY A 26 0.33 13.93 4.84
CA GLY A 26 0.09 14.05 6.28
C GLY A 26 1.38 14.29 7.08
N GLU A 27 1.26 14.49 8.38
CA GLU A 27 2.42 14.61 9.27
C GLU A 27 3.29 13.33 9.20
N PRO A 28 4.60 13.41 9.55
CA PRO A 28 5.52 12.28 9.46
C PRO A 28 5.23 11.23 10.56
N VAL A 29 4.02 10.73 10.59
CA VAL A 29 3.54 9.73 11.55
C VAL A 29 3.12 8.49 10.79
N LYS A 30 3.70 7.34 11.13
CA LYS A 30 3.20 6.05 10.67
C LYS A 30 2.12 5.57 11.60
N TYR A 31 0.95 5.31 11.06
CA TYR A 31 -0.16 4.64 11.74
C TYR A 31 -0.26 3.20 11.25
N GLU A 32 -0.73 2.33 12.11
CA GLU A 32 -0.93 0.92 11.80
C GLU A 32 -2.16 0.38 12.53
N PHE A 33 -2.96 -0.41 11.82
CA PHE A 33 -4.08 -1.12 12.45
C PHE A 33 -3.60 -2.39 13.14
N ASP A 34 -3.90 -2.48 14.44
CA ASP A 34 -3.86 -3.78 15.11
C ASP A 34 -5.05 -4.64 14.65
N LYS A 35 -4.73 -5.71 13.94
CA LYS A 35 -5.72 -6.61 13.31
C LYS A 35 -6.63 -7.29 14.32
N LYS A 36 -6.18 -7.46 15.58
CA LYS A 36 -6.97 -8.11 16.65
C LYS A 36 -8.01 -7.17 17.25
N SER A 37 -7.60 -5.97 17.64
CA SER A 37 -8.50 -4.98 18.25
C SER A 37 -9.25 -4.13 17.21
N GLY A 38 -8.73 -4.04 15.99
CA GLY A 38 -9.23 -3.14 14.95
C GLY A 38 -9.03 -1.65 15.28
N ALA A 39 -8.14 -1.36 16.22
CA ALA A 39 -7.78 0.00 16.57
C ALA A 39 -6.60 0.49 15.73
N LEU A 40 -6.59 1.76 15.41
CA LEU A 40 -5.48 2.42 14.75
C LEU A 40 -4.49 2.91 15.81
N PHE A 41 -3.25 2.47 15.71
CA PHE A 41 -2.16 2.87 16.60
C PHE A 41 -1.22 3.83 15.89
N VAL A 42 -0.56 4.69 16.66
CA VAL A 42 0.68 5.33 16.22
C VAL A 42 1.78 4.27 16.35
N ASP A 43 2.26 3.75 15.21
CA ASP A 43 3.39 2.84 15.19
C ASP A 43 4.67 3.60 15.56
N ARG A 44 4.96 4.67 14.83
CA ARG A 44 6.08 5.57 15.13
C ARG A 44 5.92 6.93 14.47
N ILE A 45 6.70 7.89 14.95
CA ILE A 45 6.96 9.14 14.26
C ILE A 45 8.22 8.91 13.42
N LEU A 46 8.16 9.20 12.12
CA LEU A 46 9.34 9.07 11.25
C LEU A 46 10.45 9.99 11.78
N HIS A 47 11.68 9.49 11.80
CA HIS A 47 12.82 10.30 12.22
C HIS A 47 13.21 11.33 11.16
N THR A 48 12.85 11.11 9.90
CA THR A 48 12.97 12.10 8.82
C THR A 48 11.74 13.00 8.77
N PRO A 49 11.85 14.25 8.26
CA PRO A 49 10.69 15.12 8.07
C PRO A 49 9.87 14.78 6.81
N MET A 50 10.08 13.59 6.25
CA MET A 50 9.42 13.16 5.02
C MET A 50 7.94 12.86 5.27
N ARG A 51 7.13 13.07 4.23
CA ARG A 51 5.69 12.81 4.23
C ARG A 51 5.37 11.75 3.20
N TYR A 52 4.38 10.92 3.47
CA TYR A 52 3.96 9.89 2.52
C TYR A 52 3.52 10.52 1.18
N PRO A 53 4.04 10.04 0.04
CA PRO A 53 3.79 10.64 -1.28
C PRO A 53 2.43 10.25 -1.88
N ALA A 54 1.74 9.28 -1.28
CA ALA A 54 0.40 8.84 -1.63
C ALA A 54 -0.34 8.42 -0.37
N ASN A 55 -1.66 8.24 -0.46
CA ASN A 55 -2.38 7.58 0.62
C ASN A 55 -1.89 6.15 0.75
N TYR A 56 -1.55 5.73 1.95
CA TYR A 56 -0.95 4.44 2.23
C TYR A 56 -1.87 3.60 3.12
N GLY A 57 -1.92 2.32 2.86
CA GLY A 57 -2.68 1.36 3.63
C GLY A 57 -2.43 -0.05 3.14
N PHE A 58 -3.32 -0.97 3.44
CA PHE A 58 -3.16 -2.38 3.11
C PHE A 58 -4.45 -2.98 2.53
N ILE A 59 -4.32 -4.14 1.89
CA ILE A 59 -5.42 -4.91 1.35
C ILE A 59 -5.79 -6.01 2.35
N PRO A 60 -7.05 -6.04 2.87
CA PRO A 60 -7.47 -7.07 3.81
C PRO A 60 -7.46 -8.46 3.17
N HIS A 61 -7.30 -9.51 3.98
CA HIS A 61 -7.26 -10.92 3.56
C HIS A 61 -6.16 -11.23 2.52
N THR A 62 -5.03 -10.53 2.61
CA THR A 62 -3.79 -10.83 1.90
C THR A 62 -2.66 -11.09 2.88
N LEU A 63 -1.61 -11.76 2.42
CA LEU A 63 -0.40 -12.03 3.20
C LEU A 63 0.82 -11.89 2.31
N SER A 64 1.72 -10.99 2.68
CA SER A 64 3.02 -10.79 2.03
C SER A 64 4.12 -11.65 2.71
N PRO A 65 5.29 -11.80 2.07
CA PRO A 65 6.38 -12.62 2.60
C PRO A 65 6.91 -12.19 3.98
N ASP A 66 6.77 -10.91 4.33
CA ASP A 66 7.14 -10.35 5.65
C ASP A 66 6.15 -10.72 6.78
N GLY A 67 5.01 -11.37 6.44
CA GLY A 67 3.98 -11.78 7.40
C GLY A 67 2.86 -10.78 7.62
N ASP A 68 2.91 -9.63 6.95
CA ASP A 68 1.86 -8.60 6.99
C ASP A 68 0.94 -8.64 5.76
N PRO A 69 -0.25 -8.02 5.80
CA PRO A 69 -1.07 -7.82 4.62
C PRO A 69 -0.34 -7.02 3.54
N LEU A 70 -0.68 -7.27 2.28
CA LEU A 70 -0.09 -6.59 1.15
C LEU A 70 -0.36 -5.08 1.18
N ASP A 71 0.71 -4.30 1.20
CA ASP A 71 0.68 -2.85 1.24
C ASP A 71 0.27 -2.22 -0.09
N ALA A 72 -0.45 -1.11 -0.03
CA ALA A 72 -0.90 -0.37 -1.20
C ALA A 72 -0.76 1.14 -1.05
N LEU A 73 -0.26 1.77 -2.10
CA LEU A 73 -0.27 3.21 -2.31
C LEU A 73 -1.47 3.56 -3.20
N VAL A 74 -2.36 4.40 -2.70
CA VAL A 74 -3.50 4.90 -3.47
C VAL A 74 -3.18 6.30 -3.96
N ILE A 75 -2.90 6.40 -5.26
CA ILE A 75 -2.64 7.69 -5.93
C ILE A 75 -3.95 8.45 -6.01
N ALA A 76 -4.03 9.55 -5.31
CA ALA A 76 -5.19 10.43 -5.31
C ALA A 76 -4.76 11.88 -5.07
N ARG A 77 -5.63 12.82 -5.49
CA ARG A 77 -5.37 14.27 -5.33
C ARG A 77 -5.66 14.77 -3.91
N SER A 78 -6.34 13.96 -3.11
CA SER A 78 -6.78 14.35 -1.76
C SER A 78 -6.31 13.35 -0.73
N PRO A 79 -6.00 13.78 0.49
CA PRO A 79 -5.76 12.88 1.61
C PRO A 79 -7.07 12.18 1.99
N PHE A 80 -6.98 10.89 2.29
CA PHE A 80 -8.08 10.10 2.82
C PHE A 80 -7.95 9.97 4.34
N ILE A 81 -9.08 9.93 5.02
CA ILE A 81 -9.11 9.76 6.47
C ILE A 81 -8.63 8.35 6.84
N PRO A 82 -7.67 8.19 7.76
CA PRO A 82 -7.29 6.88 8.28
C PRO A 82 -8.49 6.08 8.78
N GLY A 83 -8.57 4.82 8.38
CA GLY A 83 -9.71 3.95 8.66
C GLY A 83 -10.78 3.93 7.57
N CYS A 84 -10.72 4.79 6.56
CA CYS A 84 -11.64 4.65 5.43
C CYS A 84 -11.20 3.50 4.50
N VAL A 85 -12.18 2.93 3.81
CA VAL A 85 -11.96 1.91 2.79
C VAL A 85 -12.14 2.54 1.42
N VAL A 86 -11.12 2.39 0.57
CA VAL A 86 -11.15 2.92 -0.80
C VAL A 86 -11.13 1.76 -1.79
N ARG A 87 -12.07 1.76 -2.73
CA ARG A 87 -12.05 0.81 -3.83
C ARG A 87 -11.09 1.29 -4.91
N VAL A 88 -10.14 0.41 -5.25
CA VAL A 88 -9.03 0.73 -6.15
C VAL A 88 -8.82 -0.35 -7.21
N ARG A 89 -8.05 -0.02 -8.23
CA ARG A 89 -7.48 -0.98 -9.18
C ARG A 89 -5.97 -0.84 -9.25
N PRO A 90 -5.21 -1.96 -9.35
CA PRO A 90 -3.76 -1.91 -9.44
C PRO A 90 -3.30 -1.44 -10.82
N ILE A 91 -2.25 -0.61 -10.84
CA ILE A 91 -1.61 -0.09 -12.05
C ILE A 91 -0.09 -0.38 -12.10
N GLY A 92 0.45 -0.99 -11.07
CA GLY A 92 1.85 -1.38 -10.98
C GLY A 92 2.25 -1.75 -9.57
N VAL A 93 3.52 -2.07 -9.40
CA VAL A 93 4.11 -2.43 -8.10
C VAL A 93 5.54 -1.93 -8.00
N LEU A 94 5.93 -1.45 -6.82
CA LEU A 94 7.31 -1.22 -6.44
C LEU A 94 7.76 -2.36 -5.54
N LYS A 95 8.77 -3.11 -5.99
CA LYS A 95 9.41 -4.14 -5.17
C LYS A 95 10.54 -3.51 -4.37
N LEU A 96 10.60 -3.85 -3.11
CA LEU A 96 11.71 -3.45 -2.25
C LEU A 96 12.01 -4.57 -1.24
N GLU A 97 13.11 -4.44 -0.56
CA GLU A 97 13.56 -5.32 0.50
C GLU A 97 13.99 -4.48 1.69
N ASP A 98 13.64 -4.91 2.87
CA ASP A 98 14.08 -4.30 4.12
C ASP A 98 14.58 -5.36 5.11
N GLU A 99 14.78 -4.98 6.36
CA GLU A 99 15.26 -5.88 7.41
C GLU A 99 14.34 -7.07 7.71
N ALA A 100 13.05 -7.00 7.32
CA ALA A 100 12.07 -8.07 7.50
C ALA A 100 11.97 -9.00 6.27
N GLY A 101 12.50 -8.57 5.10
CA GLY A 101 12.48 -9.35 3.87
C GLY A 101 11.95 -8.58 2.67
N GLY A 102 11.37 -9.30 1.71
CA GLY A 102 10.72 -8.72 0.54
C GLY A 102 9.44 -7.99 0.94
N ASP A 103 9.29 -6.79 0.43
CA ASP A 103 8.21 -5.87 0.77
C ASP A 103 7.72 -5.18 -0.50
N GLU A 104 6.60 -5.65 -1.04
CA GLU A 104 6.00 -5.10 -2.25
C GLU A 104 4.99 -3.99 -1.89
N LYS A 105 5.08 -2.89 -2.63
CA LYS A 105 4.12 -1.79 -2.52
C LYS A 105 3.29 -1.71 -3.80
N LEU A 106 2.03 -2.12 -3.75
CA LEU A 106 1.12 -1.94 -4.87
C LEU A 106 0.91 -0.46 -5.16
N ILE A 107 0.92 -0.11 -6.44
CA ILE A 107 0.51 1.22 -6.91
C ILE A 107 -0.89 1.09 -7.47
N THR A 108 -1.79 1.87 -6.91
CA THR A 108 -3.22 1.78 -7.24
C THR A 108 -3.81 3.16 -7.48
N VAL A 109 -4.92 3.19 -8.20
CA VAL A 109 -5.77 4.36 -8.37
C VAL A 109 -7.21 4.02 -7.97
N PRO A 110 -8.00 4.98 -7.48
CA PRO A 110 -9.43 4.76 -7.24
C PRO A 110 -10.13 4.26 -8.49
N VAL A 111 -11.11 3.36 -8.33
CA VAL A 111 -11.97 2.95 -9.44
C VAL A 111 -12.82 4.13 -9.95
N ASP A 112 -13.23 4.09 -11.21
CA ASP A 112 -13.93 5.22 -11.86
C ASP A 112 -15.24 5.61 -11.18
N THR A 113 -15.94 4.65 -10.57
CA THR A 113 -17.15 4.91 -9.79
C THR A 113 -16.88 5.72 -8.52
N THR A 114 -15.64 5.69 -8.00
CA THR A 114 -15.23 6.50 -6.86
C THR A 114 -14.72 7.86 -7.34
N PHE A 115 -13.84 7.86 -8.36
CA PHE A 115 -13.29 9.09 -8.91
C PHE A 115 -12.77 8.87 -10.34
N PRO A 116 -13.46 9.37 -11.38
CA PRO A 116 -13.13 9.10 -12.78
C PRO A 116 -11.95 9.91 -13.34
N TYR A 117 -11.10 10.45 -12.46
CA TYR A 117 -9.94 11.23 -12.87
C TYR A 117 -8.81 10.37 -13.47
N TYR A 118 -8.78 9.08 -13.10
CA TYR A 118 -7.73 8.15 -13.50
C TYR A 118 -8.21 7.11 -14.53
N THR A 119 -9.33 7.35 -15.22
CA THR A 119 -9.94 6.41 -16.17
C THR A 119 -8.96 5.95 -17.24
N ASP A 120 -8.11 6.87 -17.75
CA ASP A 120 -7.14 6.58 -18.81
C ASP A 120 -5.80 6.06 -18.29
N VAL A 121 -5.64 5.88 -16.96
CA VAL A 121 -4.42 5.37 -16.34
C VAL A 121 -4.52 3.85 -16.21
N GLY A 122 -3.97 3.09 -17.13
CA GLY A 122 -3.94 1.63 -17.10
C GLY A 122 -2.67 1.06 -16.47
N GLU A 123 -1.58 1.79 -16.58
CA GLU A 123 -0.25 1.44 -16.12
C GLU A 123 0.37 2.55 -15.27
N ARG A 124 1.32 2.20 -14.38
CA ARG A 124 2.08 3.20 -13.63
C ARG A 124 2.81 4.20 -14.53
N SER A 125 3.22 3.77 -15.72
CA SER A 125 3.88 4.62 -16.70
C SER A 125 2.99 5.71 -17.29
N ASP A 126 1.68 5.61 -17.12
CA ASP A 126 0.73 6.65 -17.53
C ASP A 126 0.68 7.81 -16.52
N LEU A 127 1.23 7.60 -15.32
CA LEU A 127 1.40 8.67 -14.34
C LEU A 127 2.58 9.58 -14.72
N PRO A 128 2.55 10.87 -14.34
CA PRO A 128 3.71 11.71 -14.45
C PRO A 128 4.93 11.09 -13.78
N SER A 129 6.08 11.08 -14.46
CA SER A 129 7.32 10.44 -13.97
C SER A 129 7.75 10.94 -12.59
N ILE A 130 7.46 12.21 -12.28
CA ILE A 130 7.76 12.79 -10.97
C ILE A 130 7.03 12.08 -9.82
N VAL A 131 5.82 11.55 -10.06
CA VAL A 131 5.05 10.81 -9.03
C VAL A 131 5.78 9.54 -8.65
N LEU A 132 6.24 8.77 -9.64
CA LEU A 132 7.01 7.55 -9.40
C LEU A 132 8.36 7.84 -8.72
N ALA A 133 9.04 8.90 -9.17
CA ALA A 133 10.29 9.33 -8.57
C ALA A 133 10.12 9.76 -7.09
N GLN A 134 9.04 10.44 -6.75
CA GLN A 134 8.73 10.80 -5.35
C GLN A 134 8.45 9.56 -4.49
N ILE A 135 7.75 8.57 -5.01
CA ILE A 135 7.48 7.31 -4.30
C ILE A 135 8.80 6.57 -4.03
N GLU A 136 9.61 6.40 -5.07
CA GLU A 136 10.91 5.72 -4.94
C GLU A 136 11.83 6.44 -3.97
N HIS A 137 11.92 7.78 -4.09
CA HIS A 137 12.72 8.59 -3.19
C HIS A 137 12.25 8.49 -1.73
N PHE A 138 10.93 8.50 -1.50
CA PHE A 138 10.39 8.35 -0.15
C PHE A 138 10.81 7.00 0.46
N PHE A 139 10.56 5.89 -0.20
CA PHE A 139 10.90 4.57 0.34
C PHE A 139 12.40 4.34 0.46
N THR A 140 13.21 4.98 -0.39
CA THR A 140 14.67 4.92 -0.26
C THR A 140 15.15 5.58 1.02
N HIS A 141 14.52 6.68 1.47
CA HIS A 141 15.09 7.58 2.46
C HIS A 141 14.30 7.73 3.77
N TYR A 142 13.05 7.27 3.84
CA TYR A 142 12.20 7.54 5.00
C TYR A 142 12.70 6.89 6.31
N LYS A 143 13.53 5.84 6.22
CA LYS A 143 14.19 5.16 7.36
C LYS A 143 15.63 5.59 7.61
N ASP A 144 16.21 6.52 6.83
CA ASP A 144 17.65 6.86 6.89
C ASP A 144 18.16 7.27 8.27
N LEU A 145 17.31 7.85 9.09
CA LEU A 145 17.65 8.28 10.45
C LEU A 145 17.22 7.27 11.54
N GLU A 146 16.65 6.13 11.16
CA GLU A 146 16.24 5.07 12.09
C GLU A 146 17.42 4.09 12.28
N PRO A 147 17.94 3.90 13.51
CA PRO A 147 19.05 2.95 13.75
C PRO A 147 18.71 1.54 13.31
N GLU A 148 19.66 0.87 12.66
CA GLU A 148 19.56 -0.54 12.24
C GLU A 148 18.47 -0.84 11.19
N LYS A 149 17.80 0.20 10.68
CA LYS A 149 16.81 0.09 9.61
C LYS A 149 17.43 0.42 8.25
N TRP A 150 16.99 -0.29 7.24
CA TRP A 150 17.40 -0.05 5.86
C TRP A 150 16.31 -0.42 4.89
N VAL A 151 16.36 0.14 3.70
CA VAL A 151 15.53 -0.24 2.56
C VAL A 151 16.39 -0.30 1.31
N ARG A 152 16.18 -1.34 0.53
CA ARG A 152 16.76 -1.47 -0.81
C ARG A 152 15.65 -1.49 -1.83
N ILE A 153 15.66 -0.51 -2.73
CA ILE A 153 14.72 -0.47 -3.84
C ILE A 153 15.10 -1.55 -4.85
N GLY A 154 14.13 -2.34 -5.22
CA GLY A 154 14.21 -3.33 -6.29
C GLY A 154 13.65 -2.78 -7.61
N ASN A 155 12.95 -3.62 -8.33
CA ASN A 155 12.40 -3.27 -9.63
C ASN A 155 10.95 -2.80 -9.54
N TRP A 156 10.57 -1.94 -10.48
CA TRP A 156 9.19 -1.63 -10.76
C TRP A 156 8.55 -2.74 -11.62
N GLY A 157 7.37 -3.22 -11.22
CA GLY A 157 6.52 -4.10 -12.02
C GLY A 157 5.36 -3.33 -12.67
N ASP A 158 4.77 -3.91 -13.71
CA ASP A 158 3.61 -3.40 -14.39
C ASP A 158 2.29 -3.80 -13.70
N ALA A 159 1.15 -3.43 -14.30
CA ALA A 159 -0.17 -3.77 -13.76
C ALA A 159 -0.47 -5.26 -13.78
N GLU A 160 0.07 -6.03 -14.73
CA GLU A 160 -0.10 -7.48 -14.79
C GLU A 160 0.66 -8.16 -13.64
N GLU A 161 1.90 -7.75 -13.40
CA GLU A 161 2.67 -8.25 -12.26
C GLU A 161 2.04 -7.88 -10.92
N ALA A 162 1.51 -6.67 -10.79
CA ALA A 162 0.77 -6.25 -9.60
C ALA A 162 -0.44 -7.15 -9.34
N ARG A 163 -1.24 -7.46 -10.37
CA ARG A 163 -2.38 -8.38 -10.25
C ARG A 163 -1.98 -9.79 -9.84
N LYS A 164 -0.85 -10.28 -10.37
CA LYS A 164 -0.29 -11.59 -9.99
C LYS A 164 0.08 -11.64 -8.51
N ILE A 165 0.79 -10.62 -8.02
CA ILE A 165 1.16 -10.50 -6.60
C ILE A 165 -0.09 -10.49 -5.70
N VAL A 166 -1.15 -9.79 -6.09
CA VAL A 166 -2.43 -9.80 -5.36
C VAL A 166 -3.00 -11.21 -5.26
N ILE A 167 -3.02 -11.97 -6.35
CA ILE A 167 -3.54 -13.36 -6.34
C ILE A 167 -2.68 -14.22 -5.41
N GLU A 168 -1.36 -14.13 -5.49
CA GLU A 168 -0.42 -14.88 -4.65
C GLU A 168 -0.62 -14.54 -3.17
N ALA A 169 -0.78 -13.26 -2.82
CA ALA A 169 -1.00 -12.80 -1.46
C ALA A 169 -2.37 -13.27 -0.89
N ILE A 170 -3.42 -13.32 -1.72
CA ILE A 170 -4.74 -13.87 -1.34
C ILE A 170 -4.63 -15.37 -1.05
N GLU A 171 -3.94 -16.12 -1.90
CA GLU A 171 -3.77 -17.57 -1.69
C GLU A 171 -2.89 -17.86 -0.47
N ALA A 172 -1.83 -17.08 -0.26
CA ALA A 172 -1.01 -17.18 0.94
C ALA A 172 -1.83 -16.98 2.23
N ALA A 173 -2.71 -15.96 2.26
CA ALA A 173 -3.58 -15.70 3.40
C ALA A 173 -4.58 -16.84 3.69
N LYS A 174 -5.09 -17.53 2.65
CA LYS A 174 -5.99 -18.67 2.82
C LYS A 174 -5.31 -19.91 3.42
N THR A 175 -4.03 -20.09 3.10
CA THR A 175 -3.24 -21.25 3.57
C THR A 175 -2.60 -21.01 4.93
N HIS A 176 -2.43 -19.75 5.33
CA HIS A 176 -1.90 -19.37 6.62
C HIS A 176 -2.99 -19.56 7.71
N LYS A 177 -2.84 -20.58 8.56
CA LYS A 177 -3.66 -20.70 9.76
C LYS A 177 -3.05 -19.80 10.83
N PRO A 178 -3.76 -18.79 11.35
CA PRO A 178 -3.29 -18.08 12.52
C PRO A 178 -3.13 -19.07 13.69
N GLU A 179 -1.96 -19.06 14.30
CA GLU A 179 -1.71 -19.78 15.57
C GLU A 179 -2.55 -19.20 16.73
#